data_9595a4cb59c7d25510e185867b4cd209
#
_entry.id   9595a4cb59c7d25510e185867b4cd209
#
_cell.length_a   1.000
_cell.length_b   1.000
_cell.length_c   1.000
_cell.angle_alpha   90.00
_cell.angle_beta   90.00
_cell.angle_gamma   90.00
#
_symmetry.space_group_name_H-M   'P 1'
#
loop_
_entity.id
_entity.type
_entity.pdbx_description
1 polymer ?
#
loop_
_entity_poly.entity_id
_entity_poly.type
_entity_poly.pdbx_seq_one_letter_code
_entity_poly.pdbx_strand_id
1 'polypeptide(L)'
;NREALIAFLKDRFVDSPWGTSQVLPYGTFDAEGKMTAPPDTKHFDEWIARWGGAAQYCVFAAVGEHLASMPAGSAPFERAANEWFIFWANHIRASNLKPEQFAVLLVDEPYEPQHDAAIAAWAKPLREANTGIRLWIDPTHRTMAVTEAASIAVCDAVCPNRQIFYQVEQPYRDFFASLPGKGKQLEFYSCSGPVRVLDPYSYHRLQP
;
A
#
# COMPACT_ATOMS: atom_id res chain seq x y z
N ASN A 1 -21.97 -4.28 -15.97
CA ASN A 1 -21.87 -2.82 -15.90
C ASN A 1 -21.06 -2.43 -14.66
N ARG A 2 -19.91 -1.77 -14.86
CA ARG A 2 -18.97 -1.38 -13.80
C ARG A 2 -19.62 -0.50 -12.73
N GLU A 3 -20.39 0.49 -13.13
CA GLU A 3 -21.04 1.44 -12.22
C GLU A 3 -22.05 0.74 -11.30
N ALA A 4 -22.83 -0.19 -11.84
CA ALA A 4 -23.77 -0.97 -11.04
C ALA A 4 -23.06 -1.88 -10.04
N LEU A 5 -21.89 -2.44 -10.41
CA LEU A 5 -21.07 -3.22 -9.48
C LEU A 5 -20.50 -2.33 -8.36
N ILE A 6 -19.98 -1.16 -8.67
CA ILE A 6 -19.47 -0.23 -7.67
C ILE A 6 -20.58 0.21 -6.71
N ALA A 7 -21.76 0.57 -7.24
CA ALA A 7 -22.91 0.91 -6.41
C ALA A 7 -23.30 -0.24 -5.49
N PHE A 8 -23.34 -1.46 -6.02
CA PHE A 8 -23.61 -2.67 -5.23
C PHE A 8 -22.58 -2.90 -4.12
N LEU A 9 -21.29 -2.68 -4.39
CA LEU A 9 -20.24 -2.82 -3.39
C LEU A 9 -20.33 -1.76 -2.30
N LYS A 10 -20.58 -0.49 -2.67
CA LYS A 10 -20.78 0.61 -1.72
C LYS A 10 -21.97 0.35 -0.78
N ASP A 11 -23.07 -0.15 -1.34
CA ASP A 11 -24.28 -0.54 -0.56
C ASP A 11 -24.01 -1.67 0.45
N ARG A 12 -22.85 -2.35 0.32
CA ARG A 12 -22.38 -3.40 1.22
C ARG A 12 -21.13 -3.01 2.00
N PHE A 13 -21.00 -1.72 2.24
CA PHE A 13 -19.93 -1.14 3.06
C PHE A 13 -18.50 -1.39 2.54
N VAL A 14 -18.33 -1.61 1.24
CA VAL A 14 -17.00 -1.60 0.61
C VAL A 14 -16.60 -0.15 0.38
N ASP A 15 -15.79 0.39 1.28
CA ASP A 15 -15.39 1.78 1.34
C ASP A 15 -13.87 2.00 1.27
N SER A 16 -13.13 0.95 0.94
CA SER A 16 -11.67 0.98 0.80
C SER A 16 -11.25 0.39 -0.56
N PRO A 17 -11.55 1.10 -1.67
CA PRO A 17 -11.24 0.61 -3.01
C PRO A 17 -9.74 0.50 -3.26
N TRP A 18 -9.35 -0.51 -4.03
CA TRP A 18 -7.99 -0.68 -4.53
C TRP A 18 -7.86 -0.20 -5.97
N GLY A 19 -6.82 0.60 -6.22
CA GLY A 19 -6.36 0.99 -7.54
C GLY A 19 -5.06 0.28 -7.91
N THR A 20 -4.77 0.17 -9.20
CA THR A 20 -3.48 -0.32 -9.72
C THR A 20 -2.49 0.83 -9.87
N SER A 21 -1.24 0.52 -10.24
CA SER A 21 -0.20 1.53 -10.53
C SER A 21 -0.62 2.57 -11.58
N GLN A 22 -1.59 2.27 -12.44
CA GLN A 22 -2.14 3.23 -13.40
C GLN A 22 -2.84 4.42 -12.75
N VAL A 23 -3.27 4.28 -11.49
CA VAL A 23 -3.92 5.35 -10.74
C VAL A 23 -2.91 6.40 -10.26
N LEU A 24 -1.68 5.98 -9.97
CA LEU A 24 -0.57 6.85 -9.56
C LEU A 24 0.62 6.68 -10.51
N PRO A 25 0.50 7.01 -11.80
CA PRO A 25 1.62 6.86 -12.73
C PRO A 25 2.78 7.79 -12.38
N TYR A 26 3.94 7.49 -12.94
CA TYR A 26 5.11 8.36 -12.83
C TYR A 26 5.00 9.54 -13.80
N GLY A 27 5.66 10.65 -13.43
CA GLY A 27 5.98 11.71 -14.34
C GLY A 27 7.26 11.40 -15.14
N THR A 28 7.77 12.39 -15.83
CA THR A 28 9.08 12.34 -16.49
C THR A 28 10.12 13.04 -15.60
N PHE A 29 11.31 12.47 -15.50
CA PHE A 29 12.40 13.00 -14.68
C PHE A 29 13.67 13.18 -15.52
N ASP A 30 14.49 14.16 -15.15
CA ASP A 30 15.86 14.28 -15.67
C ASP A 30 16.82 13.33 -14.95
N ALA A 31 18.09 13.35 -15.34
CA ALA A 31 19.11 12.48 -14.77
C ALA A 31 19.41 12.76 -13.29
N GLU A 32 19.11 13.95 -12.82
CA GLU A 32 19.26 14.41 -11.44
C GLU A 32 18.02 14.12 -10.58
N GLY A 33 16.99 13.49 -11.17
CA GLY A 33 15.75 13.13 -10.49
C GLY A 33 14.73 14.25 -10.35
N LYS A 34 14.91 15.39 -11.03
CA LYS A 34 13.94 16.49 -11.05
C LYS A 34 12.80 16.15 -12.01
N MET A 35 11.57 16.34 -11.58
CA MET A 35 10.40 16.15 -12.44
C MET A 35 10.37 17.21 -13.55
N THR A 36 10.40 16.77 -14.80
CA THR A 36 10.37 17.63 -16.01
C THR A 36 9.00 17.69 -16.66
N ALA A 37 8.16 16.65 -16.43
CA ALA A 37 6.76 16.67 -16.78
C ALA A 37 5.94 15.93 -15.71
N PRO A 38 4.75 16.45 -15.34
CA PRO A 38 3.93 15.84 -14.31
C PRO A 38 3.32 14.51 -14.78
N PRO A 39 2.89 13.64 -13.86
CA PRO A 39 2.06 12.48 -14.15
C PRO A 39 0.75 12.84 -14.86
N ASP A 40 0.24 11.92 -15.69
CA ASP A 40 -1.13 11.98 -16.20
C ASP A 40 -2.12 11.60 -15.07
N THR A 41 -3.00 12.51 -14.70
CA THR A 41 -3.95 12.33 -13.60
C THR A 41 -5.27 11.69 -14.00
N LYS A 42 -5.51 11.47 -15.29
CA LYS A 42 -6.82 11.02 -15.80
C LYS A 42 -7.37 9.79 -15.11
N HIS A 43 -6.56 8.75 -14.96
CA HIS A 43 -7.01 7.51 -14.32
C HIS A 43 -7.31 7.69 -12.83
N PHE A 44 -6.54 8.53 -12.15
CA PHE A 44 -6.80 8.91 -10.76
C PHE A 44 -8.15 9.63 -10.65
N ASP A 45 -8.36 10.68 -11.45
CA ASP A 45 -9.56 11.51 -11.39
C ASP A 45 -10.83 10.69 -11.68
N GLU A 46 -10.78 9.82 -12.69
CA GLU A 46 -11.87 8.90 -13.01
C GLU A 46 -12.14 7.90 -11.88
N TRP A 47 -11.10 7.40 -11.22
CA TRP A 47 -11.23 6.43 -10.13
C TRP A 47 -11.84 7.08 -8.89
N ILE A 48 -11.35 8.25 -8.49
CA ILE A 48 -11.91 9.03 -7.37
C ILE A 48 -13.36 9.41 -7.64
N ALA A 49 -13.71 9.84 -8.85
CA ALA A 49 -15.09 10.17 -9.21
C ALA A 49 -16.05 8.98 -9.00
N ARG A 50 -15.61 7.76 -9.34
CA ARG A 50 -16.40 6.53 -9.15
C ARG A 50 -16.51 6.12 -7.67
N TRP A 51 -15.47 6.31 -6.89
CA TRP A 51 -15.38 5.89 -5.49
C TRP A 51 -15.55 7.04 -4.49
N GLY A 52 -16.16 8.15 -4.91
CA GLY A 52 -16.38 9.31 -4.03
C GLY A 52 -17.00 8.90 -2.69
N GLY A 53 -16.45 9.44 -1.60
CA GLY A 53 -16.87 9.15 -0.23
C GLY A 53 -16.27 7.88 0.39
N ALA A 54 -15.28 7.25 -0.24
CA ALA A 54 -14.54 6.15 0.36
C ALA A 54 -13.80 6.61 1.64
N ALA A 55 -13.74 5.74 2.63
CA ALA A 55 -13.04 6.02 3.88
C ALA A 55 -11.51 6.03 3.68
N GLN A 56 -11.02 5.10 2.86
CA GLN A 56 -9.62 4.96 2.50
C GLN A 56 -9.50 4.61 1.02
N TYR A 57 -8.43 5.02 0.39
CA TYR A 57 -8.06 4.68 -0.98
C TYR A 57 -6.72 3.93 -0.96
N CYS A 58 -6.71 2.69 -1.43
CA CYS A 58 -5.51 1.88 -1.46
C CYS A 58 -4.99 1.76 -2.90
N VAL A 59 -3.69 1.92 -3.10
CA VAL A 59 -3.07 1.83 -4.43
C VAL A 59 -1.91 0.86 -4.41
N PHE A 60 -2.00 -0.17 -5.24
CA PHE A 60 -0.88 -1.04 -5.52
C PHE A 60 0.01 -0.37 -6.56
N ALA A 61 1.07 0.29 -6.09
CA ALA A 61 1.99 1.05 -6.95
C ALA A 61 2.93 0.14 -7.76
N ALA A 62 3.17 -1.10 -7.29
CA ALA A 62 4.03 -2.08 -7.97
C ALA A 62 5.41 -1.52 -8.30
N VAL A 63 6.05 -0.89 -7.34
CA VAL A 63 7.38 -0.31 -7.52
C VAL A 63 8.46 -1.38 -7.56
N GLY A 64 9.52 -1.12 -8.33
CA GLY A 64 10.71 -1.95 -8.36
C GLY A 64 11.89 -1.32 -7.63
N GLU A 65 13.06 -1.88 -7.89
CA GLU A 65 14.35 -1.38 -7.39
C GLU A 65 14.83 -0.10 -8.11
N HIS A 66 14.05 0.41 -9.05
CA HIS A 66 14.38 1.59 -9.84
C HIS A 66 13.15 2.48 -10.00
N LEU A 67 13.40 3.77 -10.12
CA LEU A 67 12.44 4.72 -10.66
C LEU A 67 13.04 5.24 -11.99
N ALA A 68 12.41 4.92 -13.11
CA ALA A 68 13.01 5.09 -14.45
C ALA A 68 14.39 4.40 -14.51
N SER A 69 15.46 5.12 -14.81
CA SER A 69 16.83 4.59 -14.81
C SER A 69 17.58 4.76 -13.49
N MET A 70 16.93 5.33 -12.46
CA MET A 70 17.57 5.66 -11.19
C MET A 70 17.45 4.50 -10.21
N PRO A 71 18.56 3.91 -9.74
CA PRO A 71 18.52 2.84 -8.74
C PRO A 71 18.00 3.32 -7.40
N ALA A 72 17.21 2.50 -6.72
CA ALA A 72 16.71 2.76 -5.39
C ALA A 72 17.85 3.12 -4.41
N GLY A 73 17.63 4.16 -3.61
CA GLY A 73 18.62 4.67 -2.66
C GLY A 73 19.68 5.60 -3.25
N SER A 74 19.70 5.82 -4.57
CA SER A 74 20.55 6.87 -5.17
C SER A 74 19.95 8.26 -4.94
N ALA A 75 20.78 9.31 -4.90
CA ALA A 75 20.29 10.67 -4.72
C ALA A 75 19.28 11.14 -5.79
N PRO A 76 19.48 10.81 -7.10
CA PRO A 76 18.43 11.08 -8.11
C PRO A 76 17.14 10.33 -7.84
N PHE A 77 17.19 9.06 -7.43
CA PHE A 77 16.01 8.29 -7.06
C PHE A 77 15.26 8.94 -5.88
N GLU A 78 15.96 9.28 -4.81
CA GLU A 78 15.35 9.90 -3.62
C GLU A 78 14.64 11.21 -3.98
N ARG A 79 15.27 12.03 -4.81
CA ARG A 79 14.67 13.26 -5.31
C ARG A 79 13.43 13.00 -6.16
N ALA A 80 13.52 12.10 -7.14
CA ALA A 80 12.41 11.79 -8.03
C ALA A 80 11.21 11.20 -7.28
N ALA A 81 11.45 10.29 -6.35
CA ALA A 81 10.40 9.71 -5.51
C ALA A 81 9.77 10.76 -4.58
N ASN A 82 10.57 11.65 -3.99
CA ASN A 82 10.07 12.75 -3.17
C ASN A 82 9.16 13.69 -3.99
N GLU A 83 9.60 14.14 -5.17
CA GLU A 83 8.80 15.00 -6.05
C GLU A 83 7.51 14.29 -6.52
N TRP A 84 7.56 12.97 -6.77
CA TRP A 84 6.39 12.17 -7.13
C TRP A 84 5.37 12.11 -5.99
N PHE A 85 5.79 11.86 -4.76
CA PHE A 85 4.88 11.86 -3.61
C PHE A 85 4.29 13.24 -3.33
N ILE A 86 5.10 14.31 -3.46
CA ILE A 86 4.62 15.70 -3.32
C ILE A 86 3.57 16.02 -4.37
N PHE A 87 3.82 15.64 -5.64
CA PHE A 87 2.87 15.87 -6.73
C PHE A 87 1.52 15.24 -6.41
N TRP A 88 1.52 13.93 -6.06
CA TRP A 88 0.27 13.22 -5.78
C TRP A 88 -0.44 13.74 -4.54
N ALA A 89 0.26 14.07 -3.50
CA ALA A 89 -0.34 14.67 -2.31
C ALA A 89 -1.02 16.02 -2.63
N ASN A 90 -0.42 16.83 -3.47
CA ASN A 90 -1.01 18.09 -3.89
C ASN A 90 -2.24 17.87 -4.79
N HIS A 91 -2.19 16.90 -5.70
CA HIS A 91 -3.33 16.57 -6.56
C HIS A 91 -4.50 15.98 -5.76
N ILE A 92 -4.21 15.13 -4.76
CA ILE A 92 -5.20 14.61 -3.81
C ILE A 92 -5.90 15.77 -3.08
N ARG A 93 -5.14 16.75 -2.57
CA ARG A 93 -5.72 17.93 -1.91
C ARG A 93 -6.56 18.78 -2.87
N ALA A 94 -6.10 18.95 -4.10
CA ALA A 94 -6.85 19.68 -5.15
C ALA A 94 -8.18 18.98 -5.50
N SER A 95 -8.26 17.66 -5.28
CA SER A 95 -9.49 16.85 -5.43
C SER A 95 -10.39 16.86 -4.19
N ASN A 96 -10.15 17.75 -3.22
CA ASN A 96 -10.86 17.85 -1.94
C ASN A 96 -10.77 16.59 -1.07
N LEU A 97 -9.67 15.84 -1.17
CA LEU A 97 -9.36 14.67 -0.37
C LEU A 97 -8.13 14.95 0.52
N LYS A 98 -7.94 14.09 1.52
CA LYS A 98 -6.80 14.17 2.43
C LYS A 98 -5.77 13.11 2.03
N PRO A 99 -4.48 13.45 1.91
CA PRO A 99 -3.44 12.45 1.64
C PRO A 99 -3.41 11.28 2.63
N GLU A 100 -3.82 11.51 3.89
CA GLU A 100 -3.92 10.50 4.95
C GLU A 100 -4.98 9.42 4.66
N GLN A 101 -5.90 9.68 3.73
CA GLN A 101 -6.85 8.68 3.24
C GLN A 101 -6.22 7.73 2.22
N PHE A 102 -5.00 8.01 1.74
CA PHE A 102 -4.33 7.20 0.74
C PHE A 102 -3.27 6.31 1.38
N ALA A 103 -3.36 5.01 1.09
CA ALA A 103 -2.40 4.01 1.47
C ALA A 103 -1.78 3.39 0.21
N VAL A 104 -0.45 3.33 0.15
CA VAL A 104 0.29 2.82 -1.00
C VAL A 104 0.95 1.51 -0.62
N LEU A 105 0.65 0.43 -1.37
CA LEU A 105 1.35 -0.83 -1.34
C LEU A 105 2.46 -0.78 -2.41
N LEU A 106 3.69 -0.84 -1.96
CA LEU A 106 4.87 -0.71 -2.82
C LEU A 106 5.28 -2.04 -3.44
N VAL A 107 5.31 -3.10 -2.65
CA VAL A 107 5.67 -4.46 -3.05
C VAL A 107 4.63 -5.41 -2.46
N ASP A 108 4.09 -6.29 -3.30
CA ASP A 108 3.10 -7.29 -2.93
C ASP A 108 3.74 -8.48 -2.20
N GLU A 109 3.14 -8.88 -1.10
CA GLU A 109 3.55 -10.05 -0.29
C GLU A 109 5.07 -10.15 -0.03
N PRO A 110 5.73 -9.10 0.50
CA PRO A 110 7.16 -9.15 0.74
C PRO A 110 7.52 -10.21 1.79
N TYR A 111 8.59 -10.96 1.53
CA TYR A 111 9.12 -11.99 2.43
C TYR A 111 10.64 -12.14 2.33
N GLU A 112 11.28 -11.46 1.39
CA GLU A 112 12.72 -11.52 1.15
C GLU A 112 13.40 -10.20 1.51
N PRO A 113 14.66 -10.23 1.96
CA PRO A 113 15.39 -9.01 2.37
C PRO A 113 15.46 -7.93 1.29
N GLN A 114 15.52 -8.30 0.00
CA GLN A 114 15.52 -7.34 -1.10
C GLN A 114 14.17 -6.60 -1.22
N HIS A 115 13.05 -7.25 -0.95
CA HIS A 115 11.73 -6.61 -0.91
C HIS A 115 11.67 -5.59 0.23
N ASP A 116 12.16 -5.98 1.41
CA ASP A 116 12.23 -5.09 2.57
C ASP A 116 13.12 -3.88 2.30
N ALA A 117 14.27 -4.08 1.64
CA ALA A 117 15.17 -3.00 1.27
C ALA A 117 14.55 -2.05 0.23
N ALA A 118 13.84 -2.57 -0.76
CA ALA A 118 13.15 -1.76 -1.75
C ALA A 118 12.06 -0.89 -1.08
N ILE A 119 11.23 -1.47 -0.21
CA ILE A 119 10.21 -0.74 0.52
C ILE A 119 10.84 0.36 1.40
N ALA A 120 11.92 0.06 2.10
CA ALA A 120 12.62 1.03 2.93
C ALA A 120 13.21 2.19 2.11
N ALA A 121 13.77 1.89 0.92
CA ALA A 121 14.32 2.92 0.02
C ALA A 121 13.23 3.88 -0.49
N TRP A 122 12.04 3.39 -0.82
CA TRP A 122 10.90 4.22 -1.22
C TRP A 122 10.29 4.98 -0.04
N ALA A 123 10.30 4.39 1.15
CA ALA A 123 9.75 5.01 2.36
C ALA A 123 10.51 6.26 2.77
N LYS A 124 11.84 6.30 2.61
CA LYS A 124 12.67 7.43 2.98
C LYS A 124 12.21 8.75 2.32
N PRO A 125 12.18 8.86 0.97
CA PRO A 125 11.72 10.09 0.32
C PRO A 125 10.26 10.43 0.62
N LEU A 126 9.37 9.45 0.84
CA LEU A 126 8.01 9.71 1.27
C LEU A 126 7.97 10.39 2.65
N ARG A 127 8.76 9.92 3.62
CA ARG A 127 8.82 10.51 4.96
C ARG A 127 9.43 11.91 4.92
N GLU A 128 10.45 12.12 4.13
CA GLU A 128 11.06 13.44 3.91
C GLU A 128 10.09 14.42 3.25
N ALA A 129 9.26 13.95 2.31
CA ALA A 129 8.21 14.75 1.68
C ALA A 129 7.10 15.19 2.65
N ASN A 130 6.92 14.49 3.76
CA ASN A 130 5.93 14.78 4.82
C ASN A 130 4.52 15.06 4.24
N THR A 131 4.06 14.22 3.34
CA THR A 131 2.84 14.44 2.55
C THR A 131 1.57 14.02 3.26
N GLY A 132 1.65 13.10 4.21
CA GLY A 132 0.53 12.44 4.84
C GLY A 132 0.09 11.14 4.15
N ILE A 133 0.58 10.83 2.94
CA ILE A 133 0.34 9.54 2.28
C ILE A 133 0.93 8.43 3.14
N ARG A 134 0.17 7.34 3.32
CA ARG A 134 0.50 6.22 4.19
C ARG A 134 1.12 5.08 3.39
N LEU A 135 2.01 4.33 4.03
CA LEU A 135 2.51 3.06 3.51
C LEU A 135 1.76 1.90 4.14
N TRP A 136 1.30 1.00 3.28
CA TRP A 136 0.60 -0.22 3.63
C TRP A 136 1.42 -1.42 3.15
N ILE A 137 1.47 -2.49 3.93
CA ILE A 137 2.24 -3.69 3.62
C ILE A 137 1.47 -4.95 4.01
N ASP A 138 1.58 -6.00 3.20
CA ASP A 138 0.99 -7.33 3.40
C ASP A 138 2.06 -8.44 3.50
N PRO A 139 2.86 -8.44 4.58
CA PRO A 139 4.02 -9.31 4.69
C PRO A 139 3.63 -10.79 4.76
N THR A 140 4.40 -11.64 4.07
CA THR A 140 4.25 -13.10 4.07
C THR A 140 5.43 -13.85 4.69
N HIS A 141 6.26 -13.16 5.45
CA HIS A 141 7.33 -13.77 6.25
C HIS A 141 6.74 -14.86 7.16
N ARG A 142 7.41 -16.01 7.22
CA ARG A 142 6.96 -17.19 8.01
C ARG A 142 7.76 -17.43 9.27
N THR A 143 8.70 -16.56 9.58
CA THR A 143 9.63 -16.68 10.71
C THR A 143 9.71 -15.38 11.49
N MET A 144 10.34 -15.43 12.66
CA MET A 144 10.60 -14.25 13.50
C MET A 144 11.53 -13.22 12.83
N ALA A 145 12.16 -13.52 11.70
CA ALA A 145 12.89 -12.53 10.91
C ALA A 145 12.03 -11.30 10.53
N VAL A 146 10.70 -11.46 10.48
CA VAL A 146 9.76 -10.36 10.26
C VAL A 146 9.90 -9.22 11.29
N THR A 147 10.34 -9.52 12.51
CA THR A 147 10.52 -8.51 13.58
C THR A 147 11.63 -7.52 13.26
N GLU A 148 12.58 -7.92 12.42
CA GLU A 148 13.74 -7.13 11.98
C GLU A 148 13.56 -6.58 10.57
N ALA A 149 12.44 -6.91 9.89
CA ALA A 149 12.18 -6.47 8.54
C ALA A 149 12.06 -4.93 8.48
N ALA A 150 12.90 -4.30 7.69
CA ALA A 150 12.91 -2.85 7.52
C ALA A 150 11.55 -2.32 7.01
N SER A 151 10.86 -3.09 6.17
CA SER A 151 9.54 -2.76 5.64
C SER A 151 8.49 -2.59 6.76
N ILE A 152 8.48 -3.49 7.75
CA ILE A 152 7.56 -3.37 8.90
C ILE A 152 7.85 -2.09 9.70
N ALA A 153 9.13 -1.73 9.86
CA ALA A 153 9.51 -0.54 10.61
C ALA A 153 8.97 0.75 9.97
N VAL A 154 8.99 0.84 8.63
CA VAL A 154 8.65 2.07 7.89
C VAL A 154 7.19 2.19 7.48
N CYS A 155 6.40 1.11 7.49
CA CYS A 155 4.99 1.13 7.08
C CYS A 155 4.06 1.59 8.21
N ASP A 156 2.95 2.25 7.83
CA ASP A 156 1.92 2.77 8.73
C ASP A 156 0.85 1.72 9.03
N ALA A 157 0.49 0.92 8.03
CA ALA A 157 -0.47 -0.16 8.13
C ALA A 157 0.20 -1.48 7.76
N VAL A 158 -0.03 -2.50 8.57
CA VAL A 158 0.55 -3.84 8.41
C VAL A 158 -0.58 -4.85 8.38
N CYS A 159 -0.68 -5.60 7.27
CA CYS A 159 -1.76 -6.51 6.97
C CYS A 159 -1.24 -7.93 6.70
N PRO A 160 -0.81 -8.69 7.71
CA PRO A 160 -0.29 -10.03 7.50
C PRO A 160 -1.34 -10.97 6.90
N ASN A 161 -0.86 -11.95 6.12
CA ASN A 161 -1.70 -13.03 5.63
C ASN A 161 -2.27 -13.82 6.81
N ARG A 162 -3.59 -13.86 6.92
CA ARG A 162 -4.29 -14.48 8.05
C ARG A 162 -3.96 -15.95 8.21
N GLN A 163 -3.81 -16.70 7.12
CA GLN A 163 -3.47 -18.12 7.20
C GLN A 163 -2.08 -18.33 7.74
N ILE A 164 -1.10 -17.55 7.25
CA ILE A 164 0.27 -17.58 7.79
C ILE A 164 0.24 -17.22 9.26
N PHE A 165 -0.43 -16.14 9.63
CA PHE A 165 -0.54 -15.66 11.02
C PHE A 165 -0.99 -16.75 12.00
N TYR A 166 -1.96 -17.58 11.62
CA TYR A 166 -2.44 -18.67 12.47
C TYR A 166 -1.61 -19.96 12.41
N GLN A 167 -0.76 -20.12 11.41
CA GLN A 167 0.09 -21.31 11.25
C GLN A 167 1.45 -21.18 11.93
N VAL A 168 1.87 -19.97 12.29
CA VAL A 168 3.17 -19.72 12.90
C VAL A 168 3.08 -19.73 14.44
N GLU A 169 4.26 -19.70 15.07
CA GLU A 169 4.39 -19.76 16.53
C GLU A 169 3.80 -18.53 17.25
N GLN A 170 3.48 -18.67 18.53
CA GLN A 170 2.88 -17.61 19.34
C GLN A 170 3.71 -16.31 19.35
N PRO A 171 5.05 -16.31 19.48
CA PRO A 171 5.85 -15.06 19.45
C PRO A 171 5.64 -14.22 18.17
N TYR A 172 5.40 -14.86 17.03
CA TYR A 172 5.08 -14.16 15.80
C TYR A 172 3.73 -13.43 15.90
N ARG A 173 2.70 -14.10 16.43
CA ARG A 173 1.39 -13.49 16.66
C ARG A 173 1.47 -12.33 17.66
N ASP A 174 2.22 -12.50 18.74
CA ASP A 174 2.42 -11.48 19.77
C ASP A 174 3.13 -10.25 19.21
N PHE A 175 4.09 -10.45 18.31
CA PHE A 175 4.74 -9.34 17.60
C PHE A 175 3.72 -8.49 16.84
N PHE A 176 2.90 -9.09 15.96
CA PHE A 176 1.90 -8.34 15.20
C PHE A 176 0.86 -7.71 16.13
N ALA A 177 0.38 -8.42 17.14
CA ALA A 177 -0.54 -7.89 18.14
C ALA A 177 0.02 -6.67 18.90
N SER A 178 1.34 -6.52 18.97
CA SER A 178 2.00 -5.37 19.61
C SER A 178 2.03 -4.12 18.73
N LEU A 179 1.82 -4.23 17.40
CA LEU A 179 2.00 -3.13 16.46
C LEU A 179 1.04 -1.95 16.68
N PRO A 180 -0.25 -2.15 17.04
CA PRO A 180 -1.13 -1.03 17.37
C PRO A 180 -0.61 -0.17 18.53
N GLY A 181 -0.02 -0.78 19.56
CA GLY A 181 0.62 -0.06 20.66
C GLY A 181 1.87 0.74 20.24
N LYS A 182 2.40 0.50 19.04
CA LYS A 182 3.49 1.25 18.42
C LYS A 182 3.01 2.26 17.36
N GLY A 183 1.70 2.55 17.33
CA GLY A 183 1.10 3.51 16.41
C GLY A 183 0.87 3.00 14.99
N LYS A 184 0.94 1.69 14.75
CA LYS A 184 0.67 1.09 13.44
C LYS A 184 -0.75 0.54 13.37
N GLN A 185 -1.38 0.64 12.21
CA GLN A 185 -2.64 -0.03 11.95
C GLN A 185 -2.38 -1.51 11.67
N LEU A 186 -3.11 -2.41 12.32
CA LEU A 186 -3.06 -3.84 12.05
C LEU A 186 -4.34 -4.26 11.33
N GLU A 187 -4.17 -4.88 10.19
CA GLU A 187 -5.23 -5.44 9.36
C GLU A 187 -4.92 -6.92 9.08
N PHE A 188 -5.84 -7.61 8.41
CA PHE A 188 -5.61 -9.00 7.97
C PHE A 188 -6.23 -9.20 6.60
N TYR A 189 -5.52 -9.90 5.72
CA TYR A 189 -6.07 -10.34 4.46
C TYR A 189 -6.07 -11.88 4.34
N SER A 190 -6.89 -12.37 3.44
CA SER A 190 -6.93 -13.79 3.09
C SER A 190 -7.09 -13.91 1.58
N CYS A 191 -6.05 -14.38 0.90
CA CYS A 191 -6.06 -14.63 -0.55
C CYS A 191 -6.67 -15.99 -0.91
N SER A 192 -6.78 -16.88 0.06
CA SER A 192 -7.40 -18.21 -0.11
C SER A 192 -8.77 -18.23 0.56
N GLY A 193 -9.67 -17.40 0.06
CA GLY A 193 -11.07 -17.43 0.48
C GLY A 193 -11.69 -18.82 0.27
N PRO A 194 -12.92 -19.04 0.72
CA PRO A 194 -13.58 -20.34 0.53
C PRO A 194 -13.60 -20.69 -0.94
N VAL A 195 -12.79 -21.67 -1.32
CA VAL A 195 -12.65 -22.17 -2.70
C VAL A 195 -13.96 -22.80 -3.17
N ARG A 196 -14.87 -23.10 -2.23
CA ARG A 196 -16.20 -23.63 -2.50
C ARG A 196 -17.24 -22.91 -1.64
N VAL A 197 -18.26 -22.36 -2.28
CA VAL A 197 -19.41 -21.70 -1.65
C VAL A 197 -20.12 -22.60 -0.62
N LEU A 198 -19.87 -23.90 -0.64
CA LEU A 198 -20.48 -24.91 0.21
C LEU A 198 -19.58 -25.37 1.38
N ASP A 199 -18.42 -24.75 1.61
CA ASP A 199 -17.59 -25.04 2.78
C ASP A 199 -17.87 -24.07 3.92
N PRO A 200 -18.81 -24.38 4.84
CA PRO A 200 -19.15 -23.49 5.93
C PRO A 200 -17.98 -23.27 6.92
N TYR A 201 -17.02 -24.17 6.97
CA TYR A 201 -15.86 -24.06 7.84
C TYR A 201 -14.88 -22.96 7.38
N SER A 202 -14.79 -22.71 6.09
CA SER A 202 -13.97 -21.62 5.55
C SER A 202 -14.54 -20.26 5.92
N TYR A 203 -15.85 -20.10 6.00
CA TYR A 203 -16.52 -18.87 6.43
C TYR A 203 -16.31 -18.59 7.91
N HIS A 204 -16.38 -19.59 8.77
CA HIS A 204 -16.14 -19.41 10.22
C HIS A 204 -14.68 -19.08 10.54
N ARG A 205 -13.73 -19.47 9.66
CA ARG A 205 -12.33 -19.09 9.80
C ARG A 205 -12.04 -17.64 9.37
N LEU A 206 -12.98 -16.96 8.72
CA LEU A 206 -12.86 -15.57 8.30
C LEU A 206 -13.42 -14.59 9.33
N GLN A 207 -14.07 -15.08 10.39
CA GLN A 207 -14.51 -14.23 11.49
C GLN A 207 -13.43 -14.12 12.57
N PRO A 208 -13.22 -12.93 13.17
CA PRO A 208 -12.26 -12.72 14.23
C PRO A 208 -12.55 -13.54 15.48
#